data_ab49a8eabea67d05b5cdbe74e15a6186
#
_entry.id   ab49a8eabea67d05b5cdbe74e15a6186
#
_cell.length_a   1.000
_cell.length_b   1.000
_cell.length_c   1.000
_cell.angle_alpha   90.00
_cell.angle_beta   90.00
_cell.angle_gamma   90.00
#
_symmetry.space_group_name_H-M   'P 1'
#
loop_
_entity.id
_entity.type
_entity.pdbx_description
1 polymer ?
#
loop_
_entity_poly.entity_id
_entity_poly.type
_entity_poly.pdbx_seq_one_letter_code
_entity_poly.pdbx_strand_id
1 'polypeptide(L)'
;PLYSPNYAYAMLPTADELFEIITAFNEIEQDADCGADIWKGDDILGWLYENFNTVEKLALKDSGDKTEYDKVSLQSQVYTPQWVVKFLVDNTLGKMYLEMYPESNFIYDEDGEVKYLIANAPTSQMRHPKKLEEFKLIDPACGSGNFLIYAFSLFYDLYLNQIDQYDADYSRRDIPKLIVENNLYGVDLDERAVQLTQIALFIKAMQLKGRRGAMPTYTHVVSTHFELPEYSKVKGAFISGSDWNETQQKTIHSIWEDLRAAYKFGSLIRVEEQLDALLPVDSSDMFANQWKADMFD
;
A
#
# COMPACT_ATOMS: atom_id res chain seq x y z
N PRO A 1 18.01 4.28 -11.85
CA PRO A 1 19.39 4.68 -11.56
C PRO A 1 20.24 3.57 -10.96
N LEU A 2 19.71 2.70 -10.07
CA LEU A 2 20.45 1.62 -9.41
C LEU A 2 21.16 0.66 -10.39
N TYR A 3 20.58 0.46 -11.57
CA TYR A 3 21.11 -0.45 -12.59
C TYR A 3 21.83 0.28 -13.74
N SER A 4 22.06 1.58 -13.61
CA SER A 4 22.83 2.33 -14.61
C SER A 4 24.33 2.11 -14.40
N PRO A 5 25.08 1.60 -15.40
CA PRO A 5 26.50 1.34 -15.26
C PRO A 5 27.34 2.62 -15.05
N ASN A 6 26.71 3.78 -15.16
CA ASN A 6 27.36 5.09 -14.96
C ASN A 6 27.47 5.50 -13.48
N TYR A 7 26.86 4.73 -12.56
CA TYR A 7 26.97 5.01 -11.15
C TYR A 7 27.94 4.05 -10.46
N ALA A 8 28.85 4.59 -9.66
CA ALA A 8 29.88 3.81 -8.96
C ALA A 8 29.32 2.78 -7.97
N TYR A 9 28.04 2.92 -7.56
CA TYR A 9 27.33 2.01 -6.66
C TYR A 9 26.39 1.04 -7.38
N ALA A 10 26.40 1.00 -8.73
CA ALA A 10 25.61 0.04 -9.48
C ALA A 10 26.19 -1.36 -9.31
N MET A 11 25.53 -2.20 -8.53
CA MET A 11 25.83 -3.62 -8.44
C MET A 11 25.07 -4.32 -9.57
N LEU A 12 25.78 -4.67 -10.63
CA LEU A 12 25.25 -5.53 -11.69
C LEU A 12 25.76 -6.94 -11.45
N PRO A 13 24.87 -7.96 -11.53
CA PRO A 13 25.33 -9.34 -11.46
C PRO A 13 26.28 -9.66 -12.60
N THR A 14 27.25 -10.52 -12.34
CA THR A 14 28.12 -11.08 -13.37
C THR A 14 27.34 -12.00 -14.31
N ALA A 15 27.94 -12.36 -15.44
CA ALA A 15 27.31 -13.31 -16.38
C ALA A 15 27.10 -14.68 -15.72
N ASP A 16 28.02 -15.11 -14.86
CA ASP A 16 27.94 -16.40 -14.16
C ASP A 16 26.80 -16.38 -13.12
N GLU A 17 26.69 -15.32 -12.33
CA GLU A 17 25.58 -15.15 -11.37
C GLU A 17 24.22 -15.08 -12.09
N LEU A 18 24.11 -14.38 -13.20
CA LEU A 18 22.88 -14.38 -14.02
C LEU A 18 22.54 -15.77 -14.55
N PHE A 19 23.56 -16.52 -14.98
CA PHE A 19 23.36 -17.89 -15.46
C PHE A 19 22.90 -18.81 -14.34
N GLU A 20 23.46 -18.69 -13.12
CA GLU A 20 23.01 -19.44 -11.95
C GLU A 20 21.55 -19.12 -11.59
N ILE A 21 21.15 -17.84 -11.61
CA ILE A 21 19.78 -17.42 -11.37
C ILE A 21 18.81 -18.02 -12.39
N ILE A 22 19.15 -17.93 -13.69
CA ILE A 22 18.32 -18.49 -14.77
C ILE A 22 18.22 -20.01 -14.64
N THR A 23 19.32 -20.68 -14.27
CA THR A 23 19.34 -22.13 -14.07
C THR A 23 18.42 -22.51 -12.91
N ALA A 24 18.47 -21.79 -11.79
CA ALA A 24 17.59 -22.04 -10.66
C ALA A 24 16.10 -21.86 -11.03
N PHE A 25 15.75 -20.86 -11.81
CA PHE A 25 14.37 -20.70 -12.31
C PHE A 25 13.95 -21.86 -13.22
N ASN A 26 14.82 -22.33 -14.10
CA ASN A 26 14.53 -23.47 -14.97
C ASN A 26 14.37 -24.77 -14.17
N GLU A 27 15.14 -24.96 -13.09
CA GLU A 27 15.01 -26.10 -12.20
C GLU A 27 13.64 -26.11 -11.52
N ILE A 28 13.14 -24.94 -11.06
CA ILE A 28 11.79 -24.80 -10.46
C ILE A 28 10.70 -25.17 -11.48
N GLU A 29 10.84 -24.75 -12.74
CA GLU A 29 9.89 -25.10 -13.80
C GLU A 29 9.84 -26.59 -14.13
N GLN A 30 10.96 -27.28 -13.94
CA GLN A 30 11.10 -28.73 -14.20
C GLN A 30 10.74 -29.58 -12.98
N ASP A 31 10.56 -28.96 -11.82
CA ASP A 31 10.16 -29.65 -10.59
C ASP A 31 8.76 -30.24 -10.73
N ALA A 32 8.61 -31.50 -10.31
CA ALA A 32 7.37 -32.25 -10.44
C ALA A 32 6.22 -31.70 -9.58
N ASP A 33 6.58 -31.06 -8.47
CA ASP A 33 5.61 -30.53 -7.50
C ASP A 33 5.23 -29.07 -7.78
N CYS A 34 6.13 -28.30 -8.41
CA CYS A 34 5.93 -26.89 -8.74
C CYS A 34 5.47 -26.68 -10.18
N GLY A 35 6.29 -27.10 -11.15
CA GLY A 35 6.04 -26.90 -12.57
C GLY A 35 6.00 -25.43 -13.01
N ALA A 36 5.84 -25.21 -14.31
CA ALA A 36 5.78 -23.86 -14.90
C ALA A 36 4.57 -23.03 -14.42
N ASP A 37 3.55 -23.65 -13.87
CA ASP A 37 2.33 -22.97 -13.40
C ASP A 37 2.55 -22.14 -12.15
N ILE A 38 3.64 -22.37 -11.41
CA ILE A 38 4.00 -21.55 -10.23
C ILE A 38 4.12 -20.06 -10.60
N TRP A 39 4.61 -19.77 -11.82
CA TRP A 39 4.78 -18.39 -12.29
C TRP A 39 3.47 -17.68 -12.63
N LYS A 40 2.36 -18.42 -12.67
CA LYS A 40 1.03 -17.86 -12.90
C LYS A 40 0.35 -17.39 -11.61
N GLY A 41 0.91 -17.78 -10.45
CA GLY A 41 0.37 -17.40 -9.16
C GLY A 41 0.54 -15.90 -8.89
N ASP A 42 -0.52 -15.25 -8.47
CA ASP A 42 -0.51 -13.82 -8.11
C ASP A 42 0.31 -13.53 -6.85
N ASP A 43 0.57 -14.53 -6.03
CA ASP A 43 1.20 -14.44 -4.71
C ASP A 43 2.69 -14.79 -4.69
N ILE A 44 3.28 -15.16 -5.83
CA ILE A 44 4.67 -15.62 -5.91
C ILE A 44 5.68 -14.57 -5.41
N LEU A 45 5.45 -13.29 -5.70
CA LEU A 45 6.32 -12.22 -5.23
C LEU A 45 6.27 -12.08 -3.71
N GLY A 46 5.09 -12.29 -3.11
CA GLY A 46 4.91 -12.30 -1.67
C GLY A 46 5.66 -13.45 -1.00
N TRP A 47 5.57 -14.64 -1.58
CA TRP A 47 6.28 -15.83 -1.12
C TRP A 47 7.80 -15.68 -1.19
N LEU A 48 8.30 -15.17 -2.31
CA LEU A 48 9.73 -14.91 -2.49
C LEU A 48 10.23 -13.90 -1.47
N TYR A 49 9.48 -12.82 -1.23
CA TYR A 49 9.84 -11.80 -0.27
C TYR A 49 9.86 -12.32 1.17
N GLU A 50 8.87 -13.12 1.58
CA GLU A 50 8.88 -13.73 2.91
C GLU A 50 10.04 -14.69 3.10
N ASN A 51 10.28 -15.56 2.13
CA ASN A 51 11.36 -16.55 2.21
C ASN A 51 12.75 -15.92 2.18
N PHE A 52 12.94 -14.88 1.38
CA PHE A 52 14.18 -14.10 1.33
C PHE A 52 14.56 -13.56 2.72
N ASN A 53 13.60 -13.06 3.46
CA ASN A 53 13.83 -12.50 4.78
C ASN A 53 13.91 -13.54 5.90
N THR A 54 13.60 -14.81 5.62
CA THR A 54 13.60 -15.88 6.65
C THR A 54 14.99 -16.09 7.25
N VAL A 55 16.03 -16.01 6.45
CA VAL A 55 17.42 -16.19 6.91
C VAL A 55 17.80 -15.09 7.90
N GLU A 56 17.48 -13.84 7.59
CA GLU A 56 17.73 -12.70 8.47
C GLU A 56 16.88 -12.77 9.76
N LYS A 57 15.61 -13.22 9.65
CA LYS A 57 14.73 -13.43 10.81
C LYS A 57 15.32 -14.49 11.77
N LEU A 58 15.82 -15.60 11.24
CA LEU A 58 16.43 -16.65 12.03
C LEU A 58 17.72 -16.15 12.71
N ALA A 59 18.59 -15.50 11.97
CA ALA A 59 19.83 -14.91 12.51
C ALA A 59 19.54 -13.90 13.63
N LEU A 60 18.52 -13.06 13.46
CA LEU A 60 18.12 -12.10 14.49
C LEU A 60 17.54 -12.78 15.73
N LYS A 61 16.81 -13.87 15.57
CA LYS A 61 16.27 -14.67 16.68
C LYS A 61 17.37 -15.37 17.45
N ASP A 62 18.36 -15.90 16.75
CA ASP A 62 19.47 -16.67 17.34
C ASP A 62 20.49 -15.75 18.03
N SER A 63 20.62 -14.49 17.61
CA SER A 63 21.53 -13.53 18.26
C SER A 63 21.13 -13.20 19.69
N GLY A 64 19.84 -13.34 20.04
CA GLY A 64 19.32 -12.94 21.35
C GLY A 64 19.38 -11.44 21.62
N ASP A 65 19.74 -10.63 20.61
CA ASP A 65 19.80 -9.20 20.73
C ASP A 65 18.40 -8.60 20.87
N LYS A 66 18.33 -7.43 21.57
CA LYS A 66 17.09 -6.67 21.57
C LYS A 66 16.79 -6.20 20.15
N THR A 67 15.55 -6.40 19.73
CA THR A 67 15.10 -5.92 18.44
C THR A 67 15.25 -4.40 18.39
N GLU A 68 16.17 -3.94 17.57
CA GLU A 68 16.25 -2.54 17.22
C GLU A 68 15.09 -2.17 16.32
N TYR A 69 14.68 -0.90 16.34
CA TYR A 69 13.48 -0.45 15.65
C TYR A 69 13.55 -0.68 14.13
N ASP A 70 14.74 -0.59 13.52
CA ASP A 70 15.00 -0.86 12.10
C ASP A 70 14.77 -2.32 11.70
N LYS A 71 14.74 -3.23 12.68
CA LYS A 71 14.47 -4.66 12.51
C LYS A 71 13.02 -5.07 12.84
N VAL A 72 12.19 -4.11 13.29
CA VAL A 72 10.78 -4.39 13.63
C VAL A 72 10.00 -4.82 12.39
N SER A 73 10.20 -4.17 11.24
CA SER A 73 9.58 -4.55 9.98
C SER A 73 9.87 -5.99 9.61
N LEU A 74 11.12 -6.42 9.79
CA LEU A 74 11.55 -7.78 9.50
C LEU A 74 10.87 -8.81 10.43
N GLN A 75 10.75 -8.49 11.72
CA GLN A 75 10.13 -9.42 12.70
C GLN A 75 8.62 -9.50 12.57
N SER A 76 7.95 -8.39 12.25
CA SER A 76 6.49 -8.31 12.14
C SER A 76 5.95 -8.78 10.79
N GLN A 77 6.84 -9.05 9.84
CA GLN A 77 6.46 -9.52 8.53
C GLN A 77 5.82 -10.91 8.59
N VAL A 78 4.58 -11.00 8.16
CA VAL A 78 3.80 -12.24 8.10
C VAL A 78 3.10 -12.32 6.75
N TYR A 79 3.30 -13.42 6.04
CA TYR A 79 2.53 -13.71 4.83
C TYR A 79 1.12 -14.17 5.22
N THR A 80 0.13 -13.43 4.80
CA THR A 80 -1.26 -13.78 5.06
C THR A 80 -1.72 -14.84 4.05
N PRO A 81 -2.20 -16.03 4.48
CA PRO A 81 -2.66 -17.05 3.56
C PRO A 81 -3.78 -16.55 2.64
N GLN A 82 -3.76 -16.97 1.38
CA GLN A 82 -4.66 -16.50 0.34
C GLN A 82 -6.15 -16.63 0.70
N TRP A 83 -6.54 -17.69 1.40
CA TRP A 83 -7.93 -17.89 1.82
C TRP A 83 -8.40 -16.82 2.83
N VAL A 84 -7.49 -16.33 3.71
CA VAL A 84 -7.80 -15.23 4.65
C VAL A 84 -7.97 -13.92 3.88
N VAL A 85 -7.06 -13.63 2.96
CA VAL A 85 -7.13 -12.45 2.09
C VAL A 85 -8.46 -12.44 1.34
N LYS A 86 -8.77 -13.56 0.69
CA LYS A 86 -10.05 -13.76 -0.03
C LYS A 86 -11.24 -13.50 0.89
N PHE A 87 -11.30 -14.16 2.04
CA PHE A 87 -12.41 -14.00 2.98
C PHE A 87 -12.60 -12.55 3.41
N LEU A 88 -11.52 -11.85 3.75
CA LEU A 88 -11.59 -10.48 4.24
C LEU A 88 -12.00 -9.50 3.13
N VAL A 89 -11.41 -9.59 1.95
CA VAL A 89 -11.71 -8.67 0.84
C VAL A 89 -13.12 -8.92 0.28
N ASP A 90 -13.52 -10.17 0.12
CA ASP A 90 -14.88 -10.52 -0.32
C ASP A 90 -15.94 -9.96 0.64
N ASN A 91 -15.70 -10.10 1.96
CA ASN A 91 -16.64 -9.69 3.00
C ASN A 91 -16.56 -8.22 3.40
N THR A 92 -15.64 -7.45 2.81
CA THR A 92 -15.57 -5.98 2.95
C THR A 92 -15.98 -5.31 1.65
N LEU A 93 -15.10 -5.32 0.65
CA LEU A 93 -15.33 -4.68 -0.64
C LEU A 93 -16.51 -5.30 -1.41
N GLY A 94 -16.50 -6.64 -1.55
CA GLY A 94 -17.56 -7.36 -2.26
C GLY A 94 -18.92 -7.19 -1.59
N LYS A 95 -18.97 -7.31 -0.26
CA LYS A 95 -20.19 -7.08 0.52
C LYS A 95 -20.70 -5.65 0.37
N MET A 96 -19.83 -4.65 0.48
CA MET A 96 -20.20 -3.24 0.31
C MET A 96 -20.80 -3.00 -1.09
N TYR A 97 -20.25 -3.64 -2.13
CA TYR A 97 -20.80 -3.55 -3.47
C TYR A 97 -22.21 -4.17 -3.57
N LEU A 98 -22.46 -5.36 -2.98
CA LEU A 98 -23.78 -5.97 -2.94
C LEU A 98 -24.81 -5.15 -2.14
N GLU A 99 -24.38 -4.43 -1.11
CA GLU A 99 -25.26 -3.51 -0.37
C GLU A 99 -25.70 -2.32 -1.25
N MET A 100 -24.93 -1.95 -2.28
CA MET A 100 -25.27 -0.91 -3.25
C MET A 100 -26.03 -1.45 -4.48
N TYR A 101 -25.70 -2.67 -4.88
CA TYR A 101 -26.24 -3.34 -6.06
C TYR A 101 -26.73 -4.76 -5.71
N PRO A 102 -27.87 -4.90 -4.98
CA PRO A 102 -28.33 -6.20 -4.47
C PRO A 102 -28.66 -7.22 -5.55
N GLU A 103 -29.02 -6.76 -6.75
CA GLU A 103 -29.35 -7.60 -7.91
C GLU A 103 -28.10 -8.04 -8.70
N SER A 104 -26.90 -7.68 -8.21
CA SER A 104 -25.66 -7.99 -8.92
C SER A 104 -25.32 -9.47 -8.86
N ASN A 105 -24.92 -9.99 -10.00
CA ASN A 105 -24.53 -11.39 -10.18
C ASN A 105 -23.00 -11.61 -10.14
N PHE A 106 -22.20 -10.60 -9.81
CA PHE A 106 -20.73 -10.69 -9.84
C PHE A 106 -20.13 -11.78 -8.94
N ILE A 107 -20.92 -12.28 -7.98
CA ILE A 107 -20.50 -13.34 -7.06
C ILE A 107 -20.40 -14.71 -7.72
N TYR A 108 -20.92 -14.85 -8.93
CA TYR A 108 -20.90 -16.09 -9.71
C TYR A 108 -19.93 -15.96 -10.89
N ASP A 109 -19.32 -17.07 -11.28
CA ASP A 109 -18.55 -17.14 -12.51
C ASP A 109 -19.45 -17.41 -13.75
N GLU A 110 -18.83 -17.61 -14.92
CA GLU A 110 -19.55 -17.85 -16.19
C GLU A 110 -20.33 -19.17 -16.18
N ASP A 111 -19.90 -20.14 -15.37
CA ASP A 111 -20.57 -21.44 -15.21
C ASP A 111 -21.67 -21.40 -14.15
N GLY A 112 -21.83 -20.29 -13.44
CA GLY A 112 -22.81 -20.09 -12.36
C GLY A 112 -22.33 -20.61 -11.01
N GLU A 113 -21.07 -20.99 -10.88
CA GLU A 113 -20.48 -21.40 -9.61
C GLU A 113 -20.10 -20.17 -8.77
N VAL A 114 -20.06 -20.36 -7.44
CA VAL A 114 -19.76 -19.27 -6.52
C VAL A 114 -18.27 -18.91 -6.57
N LYS A 115 -17.96 -17.77 -7.14
CA LYS A 115 -16.61 -17.22 -7.24
C LYS A 115 -16.17 -16.48 -5.96
N TYR A 116 -17.08 -15.70 -5.38
CA TYR A 116 -16.84 -14.87 -4.20
C TYR A 116 -17.72 -15.31 -3.02
N LEU A 117 -17.07 -15.60 -1.87
CA LEU A 117 -17.75 -16.07 -0.67
C LEU A 117 -18.11 -14.90 0.24
N ILE A 118 -19.31 -14.36 0.07
CA ILE A 118 -19.81 -13.24 0.87
C ILE A 118 -20.79 -13.77 1.90
N ALA A 119 -20.43 -13.63 3.18
CA ALA A 119 -21.26 -14.07 4.30
C ALA A 119 -22.52 -13.20 4.44
N ASN A 120 -23.68 -13.88 4.64
CA ASN A 120 -24.96 -13.21 4.83
C ASN A 120 -25.35 -12.27 3.66
N ALA A 121 -25.07 -12.67 2.45
CA ALA A 121 -25.59 -12.01 1.26
C ALA A 121 -26.95 -12.60 0.83
N PRO A 122 -27.89 -11.79 0.33
CA PRO A 122 -27.93 -10.34 0.36
C PRO A 122 -28.27 -9.82 1.76
N THR A 123 -27.72 -8.68 2.13
CA THR A 123 -28.05 -8.04 3.42
C THR A 123 -29.26 -7.13 3.27
N SER A 124 -30.02 -6.95 4.36
CA SER A 124 -31.10 -5.96 4.41
C SER A 124 -30.60 -4.50 4.47
N GLN A 125 -29.30 -4.30 4.60
CA GLN A 125 -28.69 -2.96 4.56
C GLN A 125 -28.47 -2.55 3.12
N MET A 126 -29.18 -1.51 2.70
CA MET A 126 -29.01 -0.88 1.39
C MET A 126 -28.14 0.35 1.53
N ARG A 127 -27.13 0.49 0.66
CA ARG A 127 -26.32 1.70 0.53
C ARG A 127 -26.68 2.46 -0.73
N HIS A 128 -26.47 3.77 -0.72
CA HIS A 128 -26.60 4.54 -1.96
C HIS A 128 -25.49 4.14 -2.93
N PRO A 129 -25.84 3.86 -4.21
CA PRO A 129 -24.86 3.56 -5.24
C PRO A 129 -23.85 4.71 -5.41
N LYS A 130 -22.59 4.35 -5.58
CA LYS A 130 -21.48 5.27 -5.90
C LYS A 130 -20.78 4.77 -7.14
N LYS A 131 -20.10 5.67 -7.84
CA LYS A 131 -19.20 5.28 -8.93
C LYS A 131 -18.04 4.45 -8.36
N LEU A 132 -17.58 3.46 -9.13
CA LEU A 132 -16.48 2.60 -8.67
C LEU A 132 -15.19 3.36 -8.40
N GLU A 133 -14.91 4.45 -9.10
CA GLU A 133 -13.73 5.30 -8.84
C GLU A 133 -13.74 5.98 -7.47
N GLU A 134 -14.90 6.05 -6.83
CA GLU A 134 -15.05 6.61 -5.47
C GLU A 134 -14.79 5.57 -4.37
N PHE A 135 -14.71 4.28 -4.73
CA PHE A 135 -14.37 3.23 -3.78
C PHE A 135 -12.87 3.23 -3.52
N LYS A 136 -12.50 3.42 -2.27
CA LYS A 136 -11.11 3.41 -1.84
C LYS A 136 -10.87 2.24 -0.89
N LEU A 137 -9.92 1.38 -1.24
CA LEU A 137 -9.43 0.32 -0.37
C LEU A 137 -8.02 0.67 0.06
N ILE A 138 -7.81 0.75 1.35
CA ILE A 138 -6.49 0.97 1.94
C ILE A 138 -6.04 -0.25 2.72
N ASP A 139 -4.79 -0.64 2.49
CA ASP A 139 -4.06 -1.59 3.33
C ASP A 139 -2.94 -0.82 4.05
N PRO A 140 -3.07 -0.58 5.37
CA PRO A 140 -2.11 0.24 6.12
C PRO A 140 -0.82 -0.50 6.51
N ALA A 141 -0.70 -1.78 6.18
CA ALA A 141 0.48 -2.63 6.37
C ALA A 141 0.60 -3.62 5.21
N CYS A 142 0.69 -3.06 3.98
CA CYS A 142 0.44 -3.82 2.76
C CYS A 142 1.50 -4.89 2.43
N GLY A 143 2.67 -4.86 3.08
CA GLY A 143 3.74 -5.80 2.80
C GLY A 143 4.07 -5.85 1.31
N SER A 144 4.15 -7.05 0.76
CA SER A 144 4.34 -7.32 -0.67
C SER A 144 3.06 -7.18 -1.52
N GLY A 145 1.96 -6.66 -0.95
CA GLY A 145 0.74 -6.31 -1.68
C GLY A 145 -0.30 -7.40 -1.81
N ASN A 146 -0.25 -8.44 -1.02
CA ASN A 146 -1.13 -9.60 -1.13
C ASN A 146 -2.62 -9.24 -1.15
N PHE A 147 -3.06 -8.38 -0.21
CA PHE A 147 -4.43 -7.86 -0.18
C PHE A 147 -4.76 -6.99 -1.39
N LEU A 148 -3.84 -6.12 -1.79
CA LEU A 148 -4.05 -5.19 -2.90
C LEU A 148 -4.14 -5.91 -4.25
N ILE A 149 -3.31 -6.95 -4.45
CA ILE A 149 -3.34 -7.78 -5.66
C ILE A 149 -4.66 -8.54 -5.77
N TYR A 150 -5.15 -9.11 -4.67
CA TYR A 150 -6.44 -9.77 -4.66
C TYR A 150 -7.59 -8.78 -4.87
N ALA A 151 -7.56 -7.65 -4.16
CA ALA A 151 -8.55 -6.59 -4.32
C ALA A 151 -8.57 -6.03 -5.76
N PHE A 152 -7.42 -5.97 -6.44
CA PHE A 152 -7.36 -5.61 -7.85
C PHE A 152 -8.23 -6.54 -8.71
N SER A 153 -8.14 -7.85 -8.49
CA SER A 153 -8.93 -8.84 -9.23
C SER A 153 -10.42 -8.68 -8.96
N LEU A 154 -10.80 -8.47 -7.70
CA LEU A 154 -12.20 -8.21 -7.35
C LEU A 154 -12.70 -6.90 -7.97
N PHE A 155 -11.95 -5.79 -7.87
CA PHE A 155 -12.35 -4.53 -8.54
C PHE A 155 -12.51 -4.71 -10.05
N TYR A 156 -11.62 -5.47 -10.70
CA TYR A 156 -11.73 -5.74 -12.12
C TYR A 156 -13.07 -6.38 -12.47
N ASP A 157 -13.49 -7.39 -11.70
CA ASP A 157 -14.79 -8.04 -11.89
C ASP A 157 -15.96 -7.08 -11.57
N LEU A 158 -15.84 -6.23 -10.56
CA LEU A 158 -16.86 -5.21 -10.26
C LEU A 158 -17.03 -4.20 -11.42
N TYR A 159 -15.93 -3.75 -12.03
CA TYR A 159 -16.00 -2.88 -13.21
C TYR A 159 -16.63 -3.60 -14.42
N LEU A 160 -16.28 -4.88 -14.63
CA LEU A 160 -16.92 -5.68 -15.67
C LEU A 160 -18.43 -5.84 -15.40
N ASN A 161 -18.81 -6.11 -14.17
CA ASN A 161 -20.21 -6.20 -13.78
C ASN A 161 -20.96 -4.88 -14.00
N GLN A 162 -20.36 -3.73 -13.73
CA GLN A 162 -20.93 -2.42 -14.01
C GLN A 162 -21.17 -2.20 -15.52
N ILE A 163 -20.26 -2.65 -16.37
CA ILE A 163 -20.42 -2.60 -17.82
C ILE A 163 -21.54 -3.54 -18.28
N ASP A 164 -21.48 -4.81 -17.83
CA ASP A 164 -22.31 -5.88 -18.41
C ASP A 164 -23.73 -5.89 -17.88
N GLN A 165 -23.93 -5.54 -16.62
CA GLN A 165 -25.24 -5.59 -15.97
C GLN A 165 -25.92 -4.22 -15.82
N TYR A 166 -25.12 -3.16 -15.72
CA TYR A 166 -25.64 -1.79 -15.44
C TYR A 166 -25.34 -0.78 -16.54
N ASP A 167 -24.84 -1.21 -17.70
CA ASP A 167 -24.55 -0.35 -18.88
C ASP A 167 -23.67 0.85 -18.55
N ALA A 168 -22.75 0.69 -17.59
CA ALA A 168 -21.86 1.77 -17.20
C ALA A 168 -20.82 2.09 -18.30
N ASP A 169 -20.54 3.38 -18.50
CA ASP A 169 -19.65 3.86 -19.55
C ASP A 169 -18.17 3.77 -19.13
N TYR A 170 -17.68 2.52 -18.97
CA TYR A 170 -16.27 2.22 -18.74
C TYR A 170 -15.68 1.51 -19.95
N SER A 171 -14.45 1.87 -20.30
CA SER A 171 -13.68 1.13 -21.30
C SER A 171 -12.98 -0.07 -20.63
N ARG A 172 -13.30 -1.29 -21.06
CA ARG A 172 -12.66 -2.51 -20.52
C ARG A 172 -11.12 -2.44 -20.53
N ARG A 173 -10.54 -1.73 -21.50
CA ARG A 173 -9.08 -1.59 -21.63
C ARG A 173 -8.47 -0.65 -20.61
N ASP A 174 -9.26 0.27 -20.06
CA ASP A 174 -8.80 1.28 -19.11
C ASP A 174 -9.06 0.88 -17.66
N ILE A 175 -9.85 -0.18 -17.42
CA ILE A 175 -10.15 -0.69 -16.08
C ILE A 175 -8.87 -0.89 -15.24
N PRO A 176 -7.81 -1.58 -15.73
CA PRO A 176 -6.61 -1.79 -14.93
C PRO A 176 -5.96 -0.51 -14.44
N LYS A 177 -5.96 0.52 -15.28
CA LYS A 177 -5.48 1.85 -14.93
C LYS A 177 -6.35 2.50 -13.87
N LEU A 178 -7.67 2.48 -14.06
CA LEU A 178 -8.63 3.05 -13.11
C LEU A 178 -8.49 2.42 -11.71
N ILE A 179 -8.31 1.11 -11.63
CA ILE A 179 -8.14 0.40 -10.36
C ILE A 179 -6.89 0.89 -9.62
N VAL A 180 -5.75 0.94 -10.29
CA VAL A 180 -4.49 1.33 -9.65
C VAL A 180 -4.48 2.80 -9.26
N GLU A 181 -5.01 3.67 -10.13
CA GLU A 181 -4.96 5.12 -9.92
C GLU A 181 -6.09 5.64 -9.01
N ASN A 182 -7.19 4.90 -8.83
CA ASN A 182 -8.33 5.41 -8.05
C ASN A 182 -8.69 4.57 -6.83
N ASN A 183 -8.50 3.25 -6.87
CA ASN A 183 -9.13 2.36 -5.90
C ASN A 183 -8.17 1.82 -4.84
N LEU A 184 -6.91 1.57 -5.19
CA LEU A 184 -5.96 0.86 -4.34
C LEU A 184 -4.98 1.80 -3.66
N TYR A 185 -4.93 1.72 -2.34
CA TYR A 185 -4.05 2.49 -1.48
C TYR A 185 -3.29 1.53 -0.56
N GLY A 186 -1.99 1.70 -0.44
CA GLY A 186 -1.14 0.88 0.41
C GLY A 186 -0.14 1.71 1.19
N VAL A 187 0.11 1.31 2.42
CA VAL A 187 1.13 1.91 3.26
C VAL A 187 1.95 0.79 3.88
N ASP A 188 3.25 0.92 3.91
CA ASP A 188 4.12 0.00 4.65
C ASP A 188 5.33 0.72 5.22
N LEU A 189 5.94 0.13 6.24
CA LEU A 189 7.17 0.63 6.83
C LEU A 189 8.39 0.23 6.00
N ASP A 190 8.37 -0.95 5.35
CA ASP A 190 9.47 -1.45 4.54
C ASP A 190 9.36 -0.95 3.09
N GLU A 191 10.31 -0.10 2.69
CA GLU A 191 10.38 0.46 1.34
C GLU A 191 10.52 -0.63 0.26
N ARG A 192 11.19 -1.73 0.56
CA ARG A 192 11.35 -2.88 -0.36
C ARG A 192 10.01 -3.55 -0.62
N ALA A 193 9.19 -3.72 0.43
CA ALA A 193 7.84 -4.25 0.32
C ALA A 193 6.96 -3.35 -0.55
N VAL A 194 7.02 -2.02 -0.33
CA VAL A 194 6.31 -1.03 -1.15
C VAL A 194 6.71 -1.14 -2.62
N GLN A 195 8.01 -1.21 -2.94
CA GLN A 195 8.48 -1.35 -4.32
C GLN A 195 7.98 -2.66 -4.97
N LEU A 196 7.98 -3.77 -4.22
CA LEU A 196 7.44 -5.05 -4.70
C LEU A 196 5.94 -4.95 -4.98
N THR A 197 5.18 -4.35 -4.08
CA THR A 197 3.74 -4.13 -4.26
C THR A 197 3.45 -3.28 -5.49
N GLN A 198 4.20 -2.19 -5.70
CA GLN A 198 4.08 -1.35 -6.88
C GLN A 198 4.34 -2.15 -8.17
N ILE A 199 5.42 -2.93 -8.20
CA ILE A 199 5.77 -3.79 -9.35
C ILE A 199 4.66 -4.82 -9.60
N ALA A 200 4.17 -5.49 -8.55
CA ALA A 200 3.13 -6.49 -8.66
C ALA A 200 1.82 -5.91 -9.25
N LEU A 201 1.40 -4.74 -8.79
CA LEU A 201 0.24 -4.04 -9.32
C LEU A 201 0.41 -3.62 -10.78
N PHE A 202 1.61 -3.15 -11.17
CA PHE A 202 1.91 -2.84 -12.57
C PHE A 202 1.91 -4.09 -13.46
N ILE A 203 2.46 -5.20 -12.99
CA ILE A 203 2.41 -6.49 -13.72
C ILE A 203 0.96 -6.94 -13.89
N LYS A 204 0.16 -6.91 -12.84
CA LYS A 204 -1.26 -7.28 -12.88
C LYS A 204 -2.03 -6.40 -13.87
N ALA A 205 -1.82 -5.09 -13.85
CA ALA A 205 -2.41 -4.17 -14.80
C ALA A 205 -1.97 -4.46 -16.25
N MET A 206 -0.70 -4.76 -16.44
CA MET A 206 -0.15 -5.10 -17.77
C MET A 206 -0.77 -6.37 -18.35
N GLN A 207 -1.01 -7.38 -17.53
CA GLN A 207 -1.64 -8.63 -17.96
C GLN A 207 -3.07 -8.42 -18.48
N LEU A 208 -3.84 -7.51 -17.85
CA LEU A 208 -5.27 -7.33 -18.10
C LEU A 208 -5.62 -6.20 -19.07
N LYS A 209 -4.74 -5.21 -19.29
CA LYS A 209 -5.04 -4.04 -20.15
C LYS A 209 -5.21 -4.36 -21.64
N GLY A 210 -4.80 -5.52 -22.10
CA GLY A 210 -4.76 -5.84 -23.51
C GLY A 210 -3.72 -4.99 -24.30
N ARG A 211 -3.69 -5.15 -25.63
CA ARG A 211 -2.66 -4.50 -26.48
C ARG A 211 -2.73 -2.97 -26.53
N ARG A 212 -3.91 -2.36 -26.36
CA ARG A 212 -4.15 -0.92 -26.55
C ARG A 212 -4.56 -0.19 -25.27
N GLY A 213 -4.63 -0.89 -24.13
CA GLY A 213 -4.97 -0.28 -22.86
C GLY A 213 -3.85 0.61 -22.31
N ALA A 214 -4.21 1.66 -21.62
CA ALA A 214 -3.25 2.53 -20.95
C ALA A 214 -2.66 1.84 -19.71
N MET A 215 -1.37 2.11 -19.46
CA MET A 215 -0.74 1.72 -18.20
C MET A 215 -1.03 2.74 -17.11
N PRO A 216 -1.13 2.31 -15.84
CA PRO A 216 -1.10 3.25 -14.73
C PRO A 216 0.16 4.11 -14.77
N THR A 217 0.05 5.38 -14.42
CA THR A 217 1.18 6.33 -14.38
C THR A 217 1.75 6.47 -12.97
N TYR A 218 0.95 6.16 -11.95
CA TYR A 218 1.33 6.19 -10.55
C TYR A 218 0.52 5.16 -9.75
N THR A 219 0.93 4.93 -8.52
CA THR A 219 0.22 4.14 -7.52
C THR A 219 0.06 4.98 -6.25
N HIS A 220 -0.91 4.61 -5.41
CA HIS A 220 -1.06 5.17 -4.06
C HIS A 220 -0.47 4.23 -3.00
N VAL A 221 0.63 3.56 -3.34
CA VAL A 221 1.38 2.71 -2.41
C VAL A 221 2.63 3.45 -2.00
N VAL A 222 2.77 3.73 -0.70
CA VAL A 222 3.84 4.58 -0.16
C VAL A 222 4.50 3.94 1.05
N SER A 223 5.78 4.24 1.23
CA SER A 223 6.48 3.91 2.46
C SER A 223 6.30 5.03 3.49
N THR A 224 6.10 4.65 4.75
CA THR A 224 6.13 5.59 5.87
C THR A 224 7.54 5.90 6.35
N HIS A 225 8.54 5.22 5.81
CA HIS A 225 9.93 5.51 6.11
C HIS A 225 10.38 6.76 5.34
N PHE A 226 10.22 7.91 5.96
CA PHE A 226 10.78 9.15 5.44
C PHE A 226 11.63 9.82 6.51
N GLU A 227 12.78 10.31 6.10
CA GLU A 227 13.67 11.10 6.95
C GLU A 227 13.40 12.59 6.75
N LEU A 228 12.95 13.24 7.81
CA LEU A 228 12.91 14.70 7.80
C LEU A 228 14.34 15.26 7.82
N PRO A 229 14.62 16.25 6.97
CA PRO A 229 15.92 16.90 6.96
C PRO A 229 16.20 17.61 8.30
N GLU A 230 17.46 17.90 8.59
CA GLU A 230 17.82 18.70 9.75
C GLU A 230 17.06 20.03 9.76
N TYR A 231 16.56 20.44 10.94
CA TYR A 231 15.82 21.68 11.08
C TYR A 231 16.56 22.91 10.52
N SER A 232 17.88 22.94 10.67
CA SER A 232 18.74 23.99 10.13
C SER A 232 18.56 24.22 8.63
N LYS A 233 18.28 23.16 7.87
CA LYS A 233 18.09 23.22 6.40
C LYS A 233 16.73 23.76 5.98
N VAL A 234 15.71 23.61 6.83
CA VAL A 234 14.32 23.98 6.54
C VAL A 234 13.85 25.19 7.34
N LYS A 235 14.60 25.61 8.36
CA LYS A 235 14.27 26.74 9.23
C LYS A 235 13.84 27.99 8.45
N GLY A 236 14.52 28.31 7.35
CA GLY A 236 14.17 29.44 6.50
C GLY A 236 12.77 29.39 5.90
N ALA A 237 12.27 28.20 5.57
CA ALA A 237 10.92 28.02 5.02
C ALA A 237 9.81 28.29 6.06
N PHE A 238 10.06 27.95 7.33
CA PHE A 238 9.09 28.15 8.41
C PHE A 238 9.14 29.56 9.00
N ILE A 239 10.31 30.19 9.06
CA ILE A 239 10.49 31.49 9.71
C ILE A 239 10.38 32.66 8.72
N SER A 240 10.61 32.38 7.44
CA SER A 240 10.55 33.41 6.40
C SER A 240 9.13 33.95 6.24
N GLY A 241 8.91 35.19 6.71
CA GLY A 241 7.60 35.86 6.64
C GLY A 241 6.70 35.65 7.85
N SER A 242 7.15 35.01 8.91
CA SER A 242 6.41 34.86 10.17
C SER A 242 6.96 35.78 11.24
N ASP A 243 6.07 36.46 12.00
CA ASP A 243 6.40 37.28 13.15
C ASP A 243 6.61 36.44 14.44
N TRP A 244 7.15 35.24 14.32
CA TRP A 244 7.30 34.33 15.44
C TRP A 244 8.37 34.79 16.41
N ASN A 245 7.98 34.85 17.68
CA ASN A 245 8.90 35.16 18.76
C ASN A 245 9.88 34.02 19.03
N GLU A 246 10.90 34.26 19.84
CA GLU A 246 11.94 33.28 20.14
C GLU A 246 11.42 32.00 20.79
N THR A 247 10.38 32.09 21.60
CA THR A 247 9.74 30.92 22.25
C THR A 247 9.05 30.05 21.21
N GLN A 248 8.28 30.66 20.29
CA GLN A 248 7.61 29.96 19.20
C GLN A 248 8.63 29.25 18.29
N GLN A 249 9.74 29.91 17.95
CA GLN A 249 10.80 29.30 17.16
C GLN A 249 11.43 28.09 17.85
N LYS A 250 11.66 28.16 19.17
CA LYS A 250 12.18 27.03 19.96
C LYS A 250 11.19 25.86 20.01
N THR A 251 9.90 26.15 20.17
CA THR A 251 8.86 25.09 20.20
C THR A 251 8.76 24.40 18.86
N ILE A 252 8.76 25.12 17.73
CA ILE A 252 8.75 24.50 16.42
C ILE A 252 10.00 23.66 16.17
N HIS A 253 11.17 24.13 16.61
CA HIS A 253 12.37 23.31 16.54
C HIS A 253 12.22 22.01 17.35
N SER A 254 11.67 22.07 18.57
CA SER A 254 11.39 20.88 19.37
C SER A 254 10.44 19.91 18.67
N ILE A 255 9.32 20.42 18.14
CA ILE A 255 8.35 19.63 17.38
C ILE A 255 9.00 18.97 16.17
N TRP A 256 9.84 19.72 15.44
CA TRP A 256 10.56 19.18 14.28
C TRP A 256 11.50 18.03 14.64
N GLU A 257 12.27 18.16 15.73
CA GLU A 257 13.17 17.09 16.18
C GLU A 257 12.38 15.87 16.71
N ASP A 258 11.24 16.07 17.36
CA ASP A 258 10.34 14.97 17.75
C ASP A 258 9.76 14.26 16.53
N LEU A 259 9.33 15.00 15.50
CA LEU A 259 8.87 14.43 14.23
C LEU A 259 9.99 13.71 13.48
N ARG A 260 11.23 14.20 13.53
CA ARG A 260 12.38 13.48 12.99
C ARG A 260 12.61 12.14 13.68
N ALA A 261 12.26 12.04 14.95
CA ALA A 261 12.34 10.81 15.72
C ALA A 261 11.05 9.96 15.66
N ALA A 262 10.04 10.38 14.87
CA ALA A 262 8.73 9.71 14.79
C ALA A 262 8.84 8.24 14.39
N TYR A 263 9.80 7.89 13.55
CA TYR A 263 10.07 6.53 13.15
C TYR A 263 10.45 5.61 14.33
N LYS A 264 11.01 6.17 15.43
CA LYS A 264 11.37 5.43 16.65
C LYS A 264 10.20 5.32 17.63
N PHE A 265 9.43 6.39 17.76
CA PHE A 265 8.47 6.55 18.84
C PHE A 265 7.02 6.37 18.37
N GLY A 266 6.76 6.50 17.06
CA GLY A 266 5.43 6.32 16.47
C GLY A 266 4.36 7.12 17.21
N SER A 267 3.27 6.45 17.59
CA SER A 267 2.13 7.04 18.31
C SER A 267 2.42 7.52 19.75
N LEU A 268 3.65 7.32 20.25
CA LEU A 268 4.06 7.87 21.54
C LEU A 268 4.46 9.34 21.47
N ILE A 269 4.67 9.87 20.24
CA ILE A 269 4.91 11.30 20.05
C ILE A 269 3.60 12.04 20.28
N ARG A 270 3.66 13.03 21.18
CA ARG A 270 2.54 13.90 21.47
C ARG A 270 2.90 15.34 21.13
N VAL A 271 2.57 15.72 19.90
CA VAL A 271 2.83 17.08 19.38
C VAL A 271 1.73 18.05 19.80
N GLU A 272 0.54 17.55 20.16
CA GLU A 272 -0.63 18.36 20.48
C GLU A 272 -0.36 19.28 21.69
N GLU A 273 0.26 18.75 22.75
CA GLU A 273 0.60 19.55 23.94
C GLU A 273 1.59 20.68 23.64
N GLN A 274 2.54 20.43 22.75
CA GLN A 274 3.51 21.42 22.30
C GLN A 274 2.87 22.47 21.39
N LEU A 275 1.95 22.06 20.51
CA LEU A 275 1.17 22.96 19.66
C LEU A 275 0.22 23.83 20.49
N ASP A 276 -0.42 23.28 21.50
CA ASP A 276 -1.27 24.04 22.43
C ASP A 276 -0.50 25.10 23.19
N ALA A 277 0.75 24.80 23.57
CA ALA A 277 1.64 25.79 24.22
C ALA A 277 2.14 26.87 23.25
N LEU A 278 2.28 26.53 21.98
CA LEU A 278 2.68 27.45 20.90
C LEU A 278 1.58 28.45 20.56
N LEU A 279 0.34 27.99 20.62
CA LEU A 279 -0.86 28.72 20.24
C LEU A 279 -1.75 28.92 21.49
N PRO A 280 -1.33 29.75 22.46
CA PRO A 280 -2.20 30.06 23.57
C PRO A 280 -3.48 30.71 23.02
N VAL A 281 -4.56 29.97 23.09
CA VAL A 281 -5.88 30.44 22.67
C VAL A 281 -6.30 31.50 23.66
N ASP A 282 -6.19 32.76 23.31
CA ASP A 282 -6.95 33.81 23.95
C ASP A 282 -8.42 33.54 23.57
N SER A 283 -9.25 33.23 24.58
CA SER A 283 -10.67 32.86 24.40
C SER A 283 -11.49 33.95 23.68
N SER A 284 -10.89 35.09 23.43
CA SER A 284 -11.46 36.23 22.71
C SER A 284 -11.09 36.30 21.21
N ASP A 285 -10.13 35.51 20.76
CA ASP A 285 -9.67 35.56 19.35
C ASP A 285 -10.33 34.47 18.48
N MET A 286 -11.36 34.86 17.76
CA MET A 286 -12.13 34.01 16.87
C MET A 286 -11.30 33.48 15.67
N PHE A 287 -10.26 34.21 15.24
CA PHE A 287 -9.39 33.83 14.12
C PHE A 287 -8.38 32.76 14.53
N ALA A 288 -7.84 32.83 15.76
CA ALA A 288 -6.95 31.78 16.28
C ALA A 288 -7.66 30.45 16.48
N ASN A 289 -8.96 30.48 16.87
CA ASN A 289 -9.79 29.31 16.97
C ASN A 289 -10.14 28.71 15.60
N GLN A 290 -10.39 29.52 14.60
CA GLN A 290 -10.66 29.08 13.24
C GLN A 290 -9.42 28.41 12.61
N TRP A 291 -8.26 29.01 12.75
CA TRP A 291 -7.00 28.48 12.24
C TRP A 291 -6.59 27.14 12.91
N LYS A 292 -6.91 26.99 14.21
CA LYS A 292 -6.70 25.73 14.93
C LYS A 292 -7.65 24.62 14.42
N ALA A 293 -8.90 24.95 14.13
CA ALA A 293 -9.85 24.03 13.53
C ALA A 293 -9.41 23.60 12.11
N ASP A 294 -8.99 24.55 11.28
CA ASP A 294 -8.54 24.30 9.90
C ASP A 294 -7.24 23.46 9.82
N MET A 295 -6.46 23.36 10.91
CA MET A 295 -5.23 22.55 10.95
C MET A 295 -5.48 21.09 11.34
N PHE A 296 -6.65 20.78 11.95
CA PHE A 296 -7.02 19.45 12.42
C PHE A 296 -8.17 18.81 11.62
N ASP A 297 -8.74 19.51 10.64
CA ASP A 297 -9.68 18.99 9.64
C ASP A 297 -8.94 18.58 8.37
#